data_ec48de1145511e1843b1894d5119ad24
#
_entry.id   ec48de1145511e1843b1894d5119ad24
#
_cell.length_a   1.000
_cell.length_b   1.000
_cell.length_c   1.000
_cell.angle_alpha   90.00
_cell.angle_beta   90.00
_cell.angle_gamma   90.00
#
_symmetry.space_group_name_H-M   'P 1'
#
loop_
_entity.id
_entity.type
_entity.pdbx_description
1 polymer ?
#
loop_
_entity_poly.entity_id
_entity_poly.type
_entity_poly.pdbx_seq_one_letter_code
_entity_poly.pdbx_strand_id
1 'polypeptide(L)'
;MIIDSHCHLLSMEYENVDEQIKMAIENGVTKMIINGYDLKSSMEAVSLANKYKEVYAAVGIGPENVEGVGDFELKKIKELALNKKVVAIGEIGLDYYWTKENKQEQIEIFKRQLMIAESLYLPVIVHSRESILDTYNLLNEYNVTGILHCYSGSLEMANRFIKKGFLIGIGGVVTFKNAKKVKEVVKEIPITSISLETDSPYLTPEPYRGKPNNPLYLKYIIKEISDLKGISKDEVKNVTSQNVMSKFDL
;
A
#
# COMPACT_ATOMS: atom_id res chain seq x y z
N MET A 1 -15.82 -0.74 10.59
CA MET A 1 -14.36 -0.53 10.69
C MET A 1 -13.88 0.12 9.41
N ILE A 2 -12.84 0.95 9.45
CA ILE A 2 -12.18 1.53 8.27
C ILE A 2 -10.68 1.34 8.47
N ILE A 3 -10.01 0.73 7.51
CA ILE A 3 -8.56 0.49 7.55
C ILE A 3 -7.93 1.16 6.33
N ASP A 4 -6.88 1.96 6.56
CA ASP A 4 -5.99 2.45 5.51
C ASP A 4 -4.84 1.46 5.33
N SER A 5 -4.80 0.75 4.22
CA SER A 5 -3.78 -0.28 4.00
C SER A 5 -2.45 0.26 3.46
N HIS A 6 -2.38 1.55 3.09
CA HIS A 6 -1.16 2.17 2.60
C HIS A 6 -1.20 3.70 2.76
N CYS A 7 -0.34 4.22 3.61
CA CYS A 7 -0.14 5.67 3.77
C CYS A 7 1.30 5.97 4.22
N HIS A 8 1.75 7.22 4.00
CA HIS A 8 3.07 7.73 4.42
C HIS A 8 2.88 8.86 5.43
N LEU A 9 2.34 8.56 6.62
CA LEU A 9 2.26 9.51 7.73
C LEU A 9 3.63 9.60 8.41
N LEU A 10 4.56 10.30 7.79
CA LEU A 10 5.98 10.38 8.15
C LEU A 10 6.44 11.83 8.27
N SER A 11 7.46 12.09 9.04
CA SER A 11 7.99 13.44 9.30
C SER A 11 8.61 14.13 8.07
N MET A 12 8.96 13.35 7.04
CA MET A 12 9.38 13.89 5.75
C MET A 12 8.20 14.48 4.95
N GLU A 13 6.98 14.02 5.23
CA GLU A 13 5.77 14.35 4.48
C GLU A 13 4.88 15.35 5.21
N TYR A 14 4.93 15.39 6.55
CA TYR A 14 4.09 16.23 7.39
C TYR A 14 4.86 16.90 8.51
N GLU A 15 4.57 18.16 8.77
CA GLU A 15 5.16 18.92 9.91
C GLU A 15 4.74 18.33 11.27
N ASN A 16 3.52 17.81 11.37
CA ASN A 16 2.96 17.24 12.60
C ASN A 16 2.28 15.90 12.34
N VAL A 17 3.04 14.82 12.33
CA VAL A 17 2.55 13.45 12.11
C VAL A 17 1.54 13.01 13.18
N ASP A 18 1.78 13.36 14.43
CA ASP A 18 0.90 13.00 15.56
C ASP A 18 -0.51 13.61 15.38
N GLU A 19 -0.61 14.82 14.86
CA GLU A 19 -1.88 15.47 14.54
C GLU A 19 -2.60 14.74 13.40
N GLN A 20 -1.87 14.35 12.35
CA GLN A 20 -2.45 13.62 11.23
C GLN A 20 -3.03 12.27 11.65
N ILE A 21 -2.30 11.52 12.50
CA ILE A 21 -2.77 10.24 13.04
C ILE A 21 -4.02 10.43 13.89
N LYS A 22 -4.01 11.40 14.82
CA LYS A 22 -5.16 11.71 15.68
C LYS A 22 -6.38 12.11 14.86
N MET A 23 -6.20 12.98 13.86
CA MET A 23 -7.25 13.42 12.96
C MET A 23 -7.89 12.24 12.21
N ALA A 24 -7.08 11.28 11.74
CA ALA A 24 -7.59 10.08 11.09
C ALA A 24 -8.45 9.24 12.05
N ILE A 25 -7.97 9.01 13.28
CA ILE A 25 -8.68 8.23 14.30
C ILE A 25 -10.00 8.89 14.69
N GLU A 26 -10.00 10.20 14.94
CA GLU A 26 -11.20 10.97 15.30
C GLU A 26 -12.26 10.96 14.18
N ASN A 27 -11.83 10.78 12.92
CA ASN A 27 -12.71 10.63 11.76
C ASN A 27 -13.08 9.16 11.43
N GLY A 28 -12.81 8.24 12.33
CA GLY A 28 -13.32 6.86 12.27
C GLY A 28 -12.40 5.87 11.54
N VAL A 29 -11.15 6.23 11.22
CA VAL A 29 -10.13 5.27 10.78
C VAL A 29 -9.68 4.47 11.99
N THR A 30 -9.85 3.16 11.93
CA THR A 30 -9.63 2.27 13.08
C THR A 30 -8.24 1.63 13.09
N LYS A 31 -7.65 1.48 11.92
CA LYS A 31 -6.28 0.99 11.72
C LYS A 31 -5.68 1.65 10.49
N MET A 32 -4.36 1.79 10.49
CA MET A 32 -3.59 2.27 9.35
C MET A 32 -2.22 1.59 9.30
N ILE A 33 -1.78 1.25 8.09
CA ILE A 33 -0.43 0.72 7.84
C ILE A 33 0.41 1.86 7.28
N ILE A 34 1.37 2.33 8.07
CA ILE A 34 2.35 3.33 7.64
C ILE A 34 3.48 2.60 6.92
N ASN A 35 3.73 2.99 5.68
CA ASN A 35 4.72 2.37 4.81
C ASN A 35 6.00 3.20 4.79
N GLY A 36 7.13 2.57 5.17
CA GLY A 36 8.45 3.10 4.88
C GLY A 36 8.83 2.80 3.44
N TYR A 37 9.67 3.62 2.84
CA TYR A 37 10.18 3.48 1.48
C TYR A 37 11.72 3.56 1.41
N ASP A 38 12.37 3.77 2.56
CA ASP A 38 13.81 3.66 2.80
C ASP A 38 14.06 3.21 4.25
N LEU A 39 15.33 3.06 4.64
CA LEU A 39 15.65 2.62 5.99
C LEU A 39 15.19 3.62 7.06
N LYS A 40 15.33 4.92 6.81
CA LYS A 40 14.97 5.98 7.77
C LYS A 40 13.46 6.03 7.99
N SER A 41 12.69 6.07 6.92
CA SER A 41 11.22 6.08 6.97
C SER A 41 10.65 4.78 7.53
N SER A 42 11.28 3.63 7.25
CA SER A 42 10.94 2.35 7.87
C SER A 42 11.15 2.33 9.39
N MET A 43 12.24 2.90 9.88
CA MET A 43 12.48 3.05 11.32
C MET A 43 11.44 3.96 11.98
N GLU A 44 11.07 5.06 11.32
CA GLU A 44 10.03 5.97 11.80
C GLU A 44 8.66 5.30 11.83
N ALA A 45 8.28 4.58 10.78
CA ALA A 45 7.03 3.82 10.71
C ALA A 45 6.90 2.82 11.88
N VAL A 46 7.97 2.09 12.19
CA VAL A 46 8.02 1.19 13.36
C VAL A 46 7.88 1.94 14.68
N SER A 47 8.52 3.10 14.82
CA SER A 47 8.40 3.95 16.02
C SER A 47 6.96 4.41 16.24
N LEU A 48 6.30 4.89 15.18
CA LEU A 48 4.90 5.30 15.22
C LEU A 48 3.95 4.13 15.51
N ALA A 49 4.20 2.97 14.92
CA ALA A 49 3.42 1.77 15.18
C ALA A 49 3.53 1.30 16.65
N ASN A 50 4.68 1.44 17.27
CA ASN A 50 4.84 1.15 18.70
C ASN A 50 4.19 2.22 19.62
N LYS A 51 4.03 3.45 19.13
CA LYS A 51 3.42 4.56 19.87
C LYS A 51 1.88 4.53 19.85
N TYR A 52 1.28 4.13 18.72
CA TYR A 52 -0.16 4.14 18.52
C TYR A 52 -0.72 2.73 18.32
N LYS A 53 -1.77 2.39 19.06
CA LYS A 53 -2.42 1.06 18.95
C LYS A 53 -3.07 0.83 17.58
N GLU A 54 -3.56 1.89 16.95
CA GLU A 54 -4.22 1.89 15.63
C GLU A 54 -3.23 1.80 14.47
N VAL A 55 -1.93 2.03 14.73
CA VAL A 55 -0.89 2.06 13.70
C VAL A 55 -0.15 0.73 13.65
N TYR A 56 0.10 0.27 12.44
CA TYR A 56 0.99 -0.82 12.05
C TYR A 56 2.02 -0.29 11.07
N ALA A 57 3.10 -1.01 10.84
CA ALA A 57 4.14 -0.60 9.91
C ALA A 57 4.35 -1.64 8.81
N ALA A 58 4.68 -1.17 7.63
CA ALA A 58 5.38 -1.93 6.61
C ALA A 58 6.77 -1.34 6.44
N VAL A 59 7.79 -2.19 6.26
CA VAL A 59 9.19 -1.78 6.17
C VAL A 59 9.81 -2.28 4.87
N GLY A 60 10.47 -1.38 4.14
CA GLY A 60 11.05 -1.72 2.85
C GLY A 60 11.84 -0.58 2.23
N ILE A 61 12.39 -0.86 1.05
CA ILE A 61 13.08 0.08 0.18
C ILE A 61 12.29 0.18 -1.11
N GLY A 62 11.67 1.32 -1.33
CA GLY A 62 10.89 1.61 -2.54
C GLY A 62 11.77 1.76 -3.79
N PRO A 63 11.20 1.61 -5.00
CA PRO A 63 11.95 1.62 -6.24
C PRO A 63 12.70 2.92 -6.52
N GLU A 64 12.26 4.04 -5.97
CA GLU A 64 12.91 5.35 -6.11
C GLU A 64 14.13 5.52 -5.19
N ASN A 65 14.33 4.61 -4.22
CA ASN A 65 15.34 4.70 -3.17
C ASN A 65 16.37 3.56 -3.24
N VAL A 66 16.50 2.88 -4.38
CA VAL A 66 17.39 1.71 -4.52
C VAL A 66 18.85 2.06 -4.68
N GLU A 67 19.18 3.28 -5.10
CA GLU A 67 20.56 3.71 -5.36
C GLU A 67 21.44 3.58 -4.10
N GLY A 68 22.54 2.86 -4.23
CA GLY A 68 23.49 2.64 -3.15
C GLY A 68 23.03 1.68 -2.05
N VAL A 69 21.88 1.02 -2.21
CA VAL A 69 21.35 0.03 -1.26
C VAL A 69 22.18 -1.25 -1.30
N GLY A 70 22.72 -1.64 -0.15
CA GLY A 70 23.54 -2.84 -0.01
C GLY A 70 23.01 -3.83 1.03
N ASP A 71 23.90 -4.75 1.43
CA ASP A 71 23.58 -5.76 2.45
C ASP A 71 23.23 -5.16 3.79
N PHE A 72 23.82 -4.01 4.13
CA PHE A 72 23.57 -3.35 5.41
C PHE A 72 22.12 -2.90 5.54
N GLU A 73 21.61 -2.16 4.54
CA GLU A 73 20.24 -1.64 4.56
C GLU A 73 19.22 -2.78 4.57
N LEU A 74 19.41 -3.79 3.73
CA LEU A 74 18.51 -4.95 3.66
C LEU A 74 18.53 -5.79 4.93
N LYS A 75 19.70 -5.93 5.57
CA LYS A 75 19.79 -6.56 6.89
C LYS A 75 19.00 -5.78 7.93
N LYS A 76 19.08 -4.43 7.91
CA LYS A 76 18.33 -3.57 8.82
C LYS A 76 16.82 -3.65 8.58
N ILE A 77 16.37 -3.67 7.33
CA ILE A 77 14.96 -3.91 7.00
C ILE A 77 14.50 -5.25 7.57
N LYS A 78 15.29 -6.32 7.40
CA LYS A 78 14.97 -7.63 7.98
C LYS A 78 14.92 -7.60 9.52
N GLU A 79 15.82 -6.88 10.19
CA GLU A 79 15.79 -6.70 11.64
C GLU A 79 14.51 -5.95 12.10
N LEU A 80 14.13 -4.86 11.41
CA LEU A 80 12.91 -4.12 11.69
C LEU A 80 11.65 -4.98 11.49
N ALA A 81 11.65 -5.85 10.48
CA ALA A 81 10.53 -6.73 10.17
C ALA A 81 10.21 -7.76 11.27
N LEU A 82 11.11 -7.95 12.24
CA LEU A 82 10.87 -8.81 13.42
C LEU A 82 10.04 -8.10 14.52
N ASN A 83 9.77 -6.81 14.39
CA ASN A 83 8.91 -6.10 15.33
C ASN A 83 7.45 -6.56 15.17
N LYS A 84 6.76 -6.83 16.29
CA LYS A 84 5.36 -7.33 16.30
C LYS A 84 4.35 -6.38 15.64
N LYS A 85 4.68 -5.12 15.48
CA LYS A 85 3.85 -4.12 14.81
C LYS A 85 4.15 -4.00 13.31
N VAL A 86 5.18 -4.67 12.82
CA VAL A 86 5.48 -4.77 11.39
C VAL A 86 4.67 -5.93 10.81
N VAL A 87 3.84 -5.63 9.83
CA VAL A 87 2.88 -6.56 9.25
C VAL A 87 3.15 -6.92 7.79
N ALA A 88 4.10 -6.23 7.17
CA ALA A 88 4.48 -6.47 5.77
C ALA A 88 5.92 -6.04 5.48
N ILE A 89 6.51 -6.61 4.44
CA ILE A 89 7.64 -6.00 3.73
C ILE A 89 7.06 -5.08 2.65
N GLY A 90 7.30 -3.79 2.78
CA GLY A 90 6.75 -2.72 1.93
C GLY A 90 7.14 -1.33 2.47
N GLU A 91 7.14 -0.34 1.62
CA GLU A 91 6.83 -0.37 0.20
C GLU A 91 8.04 -0.92 -0.59
N ILE A 92 7.80 -1.84 -1.49
CA ILE A 92 8.80 -2.44 -2.38
C ILE A 92 8.23 -2.56 -3.79
N GLY A 93 9.06 -2.67 -4.82
CA GLY A 93 8.52 -2.88 -6.17
C GLY A 93 9.33 -2.24 -7.28
N LEU A 94 8.64 -1.86 -8.36
CA LEU A 94 9.24 -1.32 -9.58
C LEU A 94 8.50 -0.05 -10.04
N ASP A 95 9.26 0.99 -10.39
CA ASP A 95 8.76 2.21 -11.03
C ASP A 95 9.62 2.56 -12.25
N TYR A 96 9.04 2.45 -13.46
CA TYR A 96 9.73 2.78 -14.71
C TYR A 96 9.27 4.13 -15.30
N TYR A 97 8.47 4.86 -14.54
CA TYR A 97 7.98 6.17 -14.97
C TYR A 97 9.04 7.26 -14.77
N TRP A 98 9.65 7.30 -13.57
CA TRP A 98 10.63 8.35 -13.24
C TRP A 98 11.98 8.10 -13.89
N THR A 99 12.46 6.85 -13.88
CA THR A 99 13.71 6.48 -14.56
C THR A 99 13.71 5.02 -14.99
N LYS A 100 14.39 4.74 -16.08
CA LYS A 100 14.64 3.37 -16.57
C LYS A 100 16.13 3.00 -16.47
N GLU A 101 16.97 3.95 -16.10
CA GLU A 101 18.43 3.76 -16.06
C GLU A 101 18.81 2.80 -14.94
N ASN A 102 18.13 2.85 -13.78
CA ASN A 102 18.36 1.97 -12.64
C ASN A 102 17.42 0.74 -12.61
N LYS A 103 16.77 0.38 -13.73
CA LYS A 103 15.82 -0.74 -13.80
C LYS A 103 16.40 -2.03 -13.23
N GLN A 104 17.65 -2.36 -13.55
CA GLN A 104 18.27 -3.59 -13.08
C GLN A 104 18.49 -3.58 -11.56
N GLU A 105 18.86 -2.44 -11.02
CA GLU A 105 19.01 -2.25 -9.58
C GLU A 105 17.67 -2.35 -8.84
N GLN A 106 16.60 -1.74 -9.38
CA GLN A 106 15.24 -1.92 -8.84
C GLN A 106 14.85 -3.41 -8.79
N ILE A 107 15.08 -4.16 -9.88
CA ILE A 107 14.79 -5.60 -9.94
C ILE A 107 15.56 -6.37 -8.87
N GLU A 108 16.86 -6.10 -8.74
CA GLU A 108 17.72 -6.79 -7.76
C GLU A 108 17.27 -6.52 -6.32
N ILE A 109 17.05 -5.26 -5.96
CA ILE A 109 16.61 -4.90 -4.60
C ILE A 109 15.20 -5.42 -4.34
N PHE A 110 14.29 -5.40 -5.32
CA PHE A 110 12.97 -5.98 -5.17
C PHE A 110 13.04 -7.50 -4.90
N LYS A 111 13.82 -8.26 -5.68
CA LYS A 111 14.02 -9.71 -5.47
C LYS A 111 14.54 -10.01 -4.07
N ARG A 112 15.55 -9.28 -3.61
CA ARG A 112 16.13 -9.48 -2.29
C ARG A 112 15.12 -9.22 -1.15
N GLN A 113 14.24 -8.25 -1.32
CA GLN A 113 13.17 -7.98 -0.36
C GLN A 113 12.05 -9.02 -0.41
N LEU A 114 11.73 -9.56 -1.60
CA LEU A 114 10.83 -10.71 -1.72
C LEU A 114 11.37 -11.95 -0.99
N MET A 115 12.68 -12.20 -1.07
CA MET A 115 13.32 -13.27 -0.29
C MET A 115 13.22 -13.04 1.22
N ILE A 116 13.34 -11.78 1.68
CA ILE A 116 13.14 -11.45 3.10
C ILE A 116 11.69 -11.75 3.50
N ALA A 117 10.71 -11.27 2.73
CA ALA A 117 9.29 -11.49 3.00
C ALA A 117 8.94 -12.98 3.08
N GLU A 118 9.40 -13.77 2.08
CA GLU A 118 9.20 -15.21 2.05
C GLU A 118 9.83 -15.90 3.26
N SER A 119 11.08 -15.53 3.63
CA SER A 119 11.79 -16.12 4.78
C SER A 119 11.14 -15.83 6.12
N LEU A 120 10.37 -14.74 6.23
CA LEU A 120 9.68 -14.31 7.45
C LEU A 120 8.18 -14.63 7.41
N TYR A 121 7.68 -15.21 6.31
CA TYR A 121 6.25 -15.45 6.08
C TYR A 121 5.40 -14.17 6.17
N LEU A 122 5.99 -13.02 5.85
CA LEU A 122 5.28 -11.75 5.83
C LEU A 122 4.69 -11.47 4.44
N PRO A 123 3.46 -10.91 4.38
CA PRO A 123 2.92 -10.38 3.13
C PRO A 123 3.72 -9.17 2.65
N VAL A 124 3.49 -8.78 1.39
CA VAL A 124 4.18 -7.64 0.77
C VAL A 124 3.21 -6.53 0.38
N ILE A 125 3.66 -5.28 0.43
CA ILE A 125 2.96 -4.13 -0.14
C ILE A 125 3.80 -3.63 -1.32
N VAL A 126 3.23 -3.74 -2.52
CA VAL A 126 3.98 -3.65 -3.78
C VAL A 126 3.58 -2.44 -4.59
N HIS A 127 4.56 -1.60 -4.90
CA HIS A 127 4.49 -0.54 -5.87
C HIS A 127 4.71 -1.08 -7.28
N SER A 128 3.89 -0.62 -8.24
CA SER A 128 4.10 -0.97 -9.65
C SER A 128 3.63 0.14 -10.57
N ARG A 129 4.55 0.86 -11.20
CA ARG A 129 4.24 1.92 -12.15
C ARG A 129 5.00 1.74 -13.44
N GLU A 130 4.29 1.62 -14.56
CA GLU A 130 4.82 1.28 -15.90
C GLU A 130 5.63 -0.04 -15.93
N SER A 131 5.44 -0.92 -14.92
CA SER A 131 6.24 -2.12 -14.66
C SER A 131 5.40 -3.38 -14.40
N ILE A 132 4.08 -3.30 -14.60
CA ILE A 132 3.10 -4.29 -14.10
C ILE A 132 3.41 -5.74 -14.53
N LEU A 133 3.92 -5.96 -15.76
CA LEU A 133 4.25 -7.29 -16.24
C LEU A 133 5.51 -7.83 -15.57
N ASP A 134 6.57 -7.02 -15.46
CA ASP A 134 7.80 -7.40 -14.77
C ASP A 134 7.52 -7.66 -13.29
N THR A 135 6.71 -6.81 -12.65
CA THR A 135 6.25 -7.01 -11.26
C THR A 135 5.53 -8.35 -11.10
N TYR A 136 4.58 -8.66 -11.99
CA TYR A 136 3.86 -9.93 -11.96
C TYR A 136 4.79 -11.15 -12.12
N ASN A 137 5.70 -11.08 -13.10
CA ASN A 137 6.65 -12.17 -13.36
C ASN A 137 7.56 -12.42 -12.15
N LEU A 138 8.12 -11.36 -11.55
CA LEU A 138 8.95 -11.48 -10.35
C LEU A 138 8.18 -12.05 -9.16
N LEU A 139 6.98 -11.55 -8.90
CA LEU A 139 6.15 -12.10 -7.82
C LEU A 139 5.81 -13.58 -7.99
N ASN A 140 5.78 -14.09 -9.24
CA ASN A 140 5.56 -15.52 -9.48
C ASN A 140 6.76 -16.42 -9.13
N GLU A 141 7.96 -15.85 -9.00
CA GLU A 141 9.15 -16.57 -8.59
C GLU A 141 9.19 -16.86 -7.08
N TYR A 142 8.31 -16.21 -6.28
CA TYR A 142 8.31 -16.28 -4.81
C TYR A 142 6.95 -16.70 -4.26
N ASN A 143 6.96 -17.37 -3.11
CA ASN A 143 5.74 -17.77 -2.39
C ASN A 143 5.28 -16.64 -1.45
N VAL A 144 4.89 -15.51 -2.03
CA VAL A 144 4.39 -14.34 -1.30
C VAL A 144 3.00 -13.93 -1.79
N THR A 145 2.23 -13.30 -0.89
CA THR A 145 0.96 -12.63 -1.18
C THR A 145 0.98 -11.25 -0.55
N GLY A 146 -0.02 -10.41 -0.81
CA GLY A 146 -0.05 -9.06 -0.22
C GLY A 146 -1.02 -8.14 -0.92
N ILE A 147 -0.59 -6.89 -1.13
CA ILE A 147 -1.36 -5.85 -1.83
C ILE A 147 -0.52 -5.28 -2.99
N LEU A 148 -1.15 -5.13 -4.17
CA LEU A 148 -0.70 -4.17 -5.19
C LEU A 148 -1.30 -2.82 -4.83
N HIS A 149 -0.51 -1.93 -4.21
CA HIS A 149 -1.00 -0.61 -3.83
C HIS A 149 -1.19 0.29 -5.06
N CYS A 150 -2.07 1.29 -4.93
CA CYS A 150 -2.37 2.32 -5.94
C CYS A 150 -2.54 1.74 -7.37
N TYR A 151 -3.33 0.67 -7.48
CA TYR A 151 -3.43 -0.11 -8.69
C TYR A 151 -3.87 0.73 -9.90
N SER A 152 -3.07 0.70 -10.96
CA SER A 152 -3.29 1.45 -12.21
C SER A 152 -3.28 0.56 -13.47
N GLY A 153 -3.16 -0.76 -13.29
CA GLY A 153 -3.10 -1.75 -14.37
C GLY A 153 -4.44 -2.04 -15.05
N SER A 154 -4.46 -3.02 -15.94
CA SER A 154 -5.66 -3.49 -16.63
C SER A 154 -6.48 -4.44 -15.74
N LEU A 155 -7.77 -4.64 -16.10
CA LEU A 155 -8.63 -5.65 -15.47
C LEU A 155 -8.04 -7.06 -15.60
N GLU A 156 -7.45 -7.39 -16.75
CA GLU A 156 -6.81 -8.68 -16.97
C GLU A 156 -5.69 -8.93 -15.94
N MET A 157 -4.80 -7.95 -15.77
CA MET A 157 -3.71 -8.07 -14.80
C MET A 157 -4.21 -8.09 -13.36
N ALA A 158 -5.24 -7.31 -13.01
CA ALA A 158 -5.87 -7.39 -11.69
C ALA A 158 -6.33 -8.82 -11.39
N ASN A 159 -7.02 -9.46 -12.33
CA ASN A 159 -7.47 -10.84 -12.18
C ASN A 159 -6.31 -11.85 -12.02
N ARG A 160 -5.17 -11.63 -12.69
CA ARG A 160 -3.97 -12.46 -12.50
C ARG A 160 -3.41 -12.32 -11.09
N PHE A 161 -3.29 -11.11 -10.56
CA PHE A 161 -2.83 -10.87 -9.19
C PHE A 161 -3.80 -11.43 -8.14
N ILE A 162 -5.11 -11.28 -8.35
CA ILE A 162 -6.13 -11.84 -7.47
C ILE A 162 -6.01 -13.38 -7.40
N LYS A 163 -5.80 -14.06 -8.54
CA LYS A 163 -5.57 -15.51 -8.58
C LYS A 163 -4.32 -15.93 -7.81
N LYS A 164 -3.30 -15.08 -7.77
CA LYS A 164 -2.09 -15.29 -6.95
C LYS A 164 -2.31 -14.98 -5.47
N GLY A 165 -3.49 -14.51 -5.08
CA GLY A 165 -3.83 -14.19 -3.69
C GLY A 165 -3.52 -12.76 -3.27
N PHE A 166 -3.28 -11.84 -4.21
CA PHE A 166 -3.10 -10.41 -3.90
C PHE A 166 -4.42 -9.67 -3.80
N LEU A 167 -4.47 -8.67 -2.91
CA LEU A 167 -5.49 -7.64 -2.91
C LEU A 167 -5.10 -6.52 -3.87
N ILE A 168 -6.10 -5.82 -4.37
CA ILE A 168 -5.96 -4.67 -5.26
C ILE A 168 -6.23 -3.42 -4.45
N GLY A 169 -5.18 -2.59 -4.26
CA GLY A 169 -5.24 -1.33 -3.52
C GLY A 169 -5.96 -0.25 -4.32
N ILE A 170 -7.03 0.29 -3.76
CA ILE A 170 -7.86 1.33 -4.38
C ILE A 170 -7.82 2.58 -3.52
N GLY A 171 -7.17 3.62 -4.06
CA GLY A 171 -6.98 4.92 -3.43
C GLY A 171 -7.80 6.04 -4.08
N GLY A 172 -7.41 7.29 -3.77
CA GLY A 172 -8.10 8.51 -4.18
C GLY A 172 -8.36 8.66 -5.68
N VAL A 173 -7.50 8.06 -6.51
CA VAL A 173 -7.60 8.08 -7.98
C VAL A 173 -8.96 7.58 -8.48
N VAL A 174 -9.62 6.65 -7.78
CA VAL A 174 -10.93 6.13 -8.19
C VAL A 174 -12.00 7.24 -8.27
N THR A 175 -11.84 8.33 -7.51
CA THR A 175 -12.79 9.46 -7.51
C THR A 175 -12.58 10.42 -8.69
N PHE A 176 -11.45 10.32 -9.41
CA PHE A 176 -11.14 11.26 -10.49
C PHE A 176 -12.04 11.04 -11.71
N LYS A 177 -12.45 12.15 -12.35
CA LYS A 177 -13.37 12.10 -13.50
C LYS A 177 -12.84 11.29 -14.67
N ASN A 178 -11.54 11.32 -14.91
CA ASN A 178 -10.85 10.65 -16.03
C ASN A 178 -10.28 9.27 -15.69
N ALA A 179 -10.47 8.75 -14.49
CA ALA A 179 -9.91 7.48 -14.02
C ALA A 179 -10.69 6.26 -14.54
N LYS A 180 -10.89 6.16 -15.86
CA LYS A 180 -11.72 5.11 -16.48
C LYS A 180 -11.25 3.70 -16.16
N LYS A 181 -9.94 3.43 -16.24
CA LYS A 181 -9.37 2.09 -16.01
C LYS A 181 -9.60 1.59 -14.59
N VAL A 182 -9.27 2.39 -13.58
CA VAL A 182 -9.44 1.96 -12.18
C VAL A 182 -10.93 1.80 -11.83
N LYS A 183 -11.81 2.62 -12.40
CA LYS A 183 -13.27 2.47 -12.23
C LYS A 183 -13.79 1.17 -12.87
N GLU A 184 -13.30 0.80 -14.05
CA GLU A 184 -13.59 -0.49 -14.67
C GLU A 184 -13.13 -1.65 -13.78
N VAL A 185 -11.87 -1.61 -13.33
CA VAL A 185 -11.31 -2.63 -12.41
C VAL A 185 -12.19 -2.76 -11.17
N VAL A 186 -12.52 -1.65 -10.51
CA VAL A 186 -13.36 -1.66 -9.30
C VAL A 186 -14.74 -2.27 -9.58
N LYS A 187 -15.37 -1.98 -10.71
CA LYS A 187 -16.68 -2.55 -11.07
C LYS A 187 -16.63 -4.08 -11.19
N GLU A 188 -15.62 -4.58 -11.87
CA GLU A 188 -15.56 -5.97 -12.34
C GLU A 188 -14.96 -6.95 -11.32
N ILE A 189 -13.96 -6.54 -10.52
CA ILE A 189 -13.35 -7.46 -9.54
C ILE A 189 -14.23 -7.65 -8.31
N PRO A 190 -14.17 -8.81 -7.61
CA PRO A 190 -14.90 -9.02 -6.37
C PRO A 190 -14.49 -8.00 -5.29
N ILE A 191 -15.46 -7.51 -4.50
CA ILE A 191 -15.18 -6.64 -3.34
C ILE A 191 -14.23 -7.31 -2.32
N THR A 192 -14.25 -8.63 -2.24
CA THR A 192 -13.35 -9.45 -1.42
C THR A 192 -11.89 -9.43 -1.87
N SER A 193 -11.59 -8.81 -3.00
CA SER A 193 -10.24 -8.63 -3.53
C SER A 193 -9.75 -7.18 -3.46
N ILE A 194 -10.52 -6.27 -2.85
CA ILE A 194 -10.18 -4.85 -2.74
C ILE A 194 -9.66 -4.54 -1.34
N SER A 195 -8.58 -3.76 -1.26
CA SER A 195 -8.17 -3.01 -0.07
C SER A 195 -8.38 -1.52 -0.29
N LEU A 196 -8.71 -0.79 0.78
CA LEU A 196 -8.80 0.67 0.77
C LEU A 196 -7.49 1.26 1.24
N GLU A 197 -7.08 2.32 0.59
CA GLU A 197 -5.88 3.08 0.95
C GLU A 197 -6.02 4.55 0.60
N THR A 198 -5.13 5.38 1.12
CA THR A 198 -5.06 6.79 0.71
C THR A 198 -3.84 7.12 -0.11
N ASP A 199 -2.73 6.45 0.10
CA ASP A 199 -1.40 6.85 -0.39
C ASP A 199 -1.05 8.28 0.07
N SER A 200 -1.55 8.67 1.26
CA SER A 200 -1.33 10.03 1.77
C SER A 200 0.16 10.29 2.08
N PRO A 201 0.68 11.50 1.73
CA PRO A 201 -0.02 12.75 1.41
C PRO A 201 -0.45 12.91 -0.05
N TYR A 202 -0.25 11.91 -0.88
CA TYR A 202 -0.47 11.97 -2.33
C TYR A 202 -1.91 11.62 -2.72
N LEU A 203 -2.26 11.86 -3.98
CA LEU A 203 -3.46 11.35 -4.66
C LEU A 203 -4.79 11.65 -3.94
N THR A 204 -4.92 12.83 -3.32
CA THR A 204 -6.10 13.26 -2.59
C THR A 204 -7.38 13.11 -3.42
N PRO A 205 -8.43 12.47 -2.88
CA PRO A 205 -9.67 12.26 -3.62
C PRO A 205 -10.44 13.56 -3.87
N GLU A 206 -11.29 13.54 -4.89
CA GLU A 206 -12.30 14.61 -5.08
C GLU A 206 -13.24 14.67 -3.87
N PRO A 207 -13.68 15.88 -3.44
CA PRO A 207 -13.47 17.19 -4.05
C PRO A 207 -12.20 17.93 -3.54
N TYR A 208 -11.31 17.23 -2.83
CA TYR A 208 -10.16 17.88 -2.16
C TYR A 208 -8.86 17.77 -2.95
N ARG A 209 -8.92 17.36 -4.21
CA ARG A 209 -7.75 17.25 -5.08
C ARG A 209 -6.88 18.51 -5.05
N GLY A 210 -5.55 18.33 -4.96
CA GLY A 210 -4.59 19.42 -4.85
C GLY A 210 -4.29 19.88 -3.42
N LYS A 211 -4.98 19.32 -2.42
CA LYS A 211 -4.61 19.48 -1.00
C LYS A 211 -3.82 18.27 -0.52
N PRO A 212 -3.03 18.36 0.58
CA PRO A 212 -2.45 17.19 1.21
C PRO A 212 -3.51 16.15 1.56
N ASN A 213 -3.26 14.90 1.24
CA ASN A 213 -4.15 13.80 1.56
C ASN A 213 -3.99 13.36 3.03
N ASN A 214 -4.99 12.65 3.57
CA ASN A 214 -4.97 12.05 4.91
C ASN A 214 -5.93 10.87 4.95
N PRO A 215 -5.71 9.85 5.77
CA PRO A 215 -6.61 8.69 5.91
C PRO A 215 -8.08 9.04 6.20
N LEU A 216 -8.37 10.20 6.80
CA LEU A 216 -9.75 10.69 6.99
C LEU A 216 -10.56 10.82 5.69
N TYR A 217 -9.88 10.89 4.53
CA TYR A 217 -10.52 11.00 3.23
C TYR A 217 -10.97 9.66 2.62
N LEU A 218 -10.67 8.52 3.25
CA LEU A 218 -11.19 7.20 2.85
C LEU A 218 -12.71 7.18 2.65
N LYS A 219 -13.45 8.01 3.37
CA LYS A 219 -14.91 8.15 3.21
C LYS A 219 -15.36 8.50 1.79
N TYR A 220 -14.54 9.23 1.01
CA TYR A 220 -14.83 9.59 -0.38
C TYR A 220 -14.55 8.42 -1.32
N ILE A 221 -13.48 7.67 -1.05
CA ILE A 221 -13.14 6.45 -1.78
C ILE A 221 -14.22 5.39 -1.57
N ILE A 222 -14.64 5.18 -0.31
CA ILE A 222 -15.74 4.27 0.06
C ILE A 222 -17.03 4.64 -0.68
N LYS A 223 -17.35 5.95 -0.73
CA LYS A 223 -18.54 6.41 -1.46
C LYS A 223 -18.47 6.06 -2.93
N GLU A 224 -17.35 6.35 -3.59
CA GLU A 224 -17.19 6.07 -5.02
C GLU A 224 -17.27 4.57 -5.32
N ILE A 225 -16.61 3.71 -4.50
CA ILE A 225 -16.69 2.25 -4.66
C ILE A 225 -18.12 1.74 -4.44
N SER A 226 -18.83 2.27 -3.43
CA SER A 226 -20.23 1.97 -3.16
C SER A 226 -21.12 2.27 -4.39
N ASP A 227 -20.95 3.44 -4.98
CA ASP A 227 -21.69 3.88 -6.17
C ASP A 227 -21.34 3.00 -7.39
N LEU A 228 -20.06 2.71 -7.61
CA LEU A 228 -19.60 1.90 -8.75
C LEU A 228 -20.07 0.45 -8.69
N LYS A 229 -20.16 -0.14 -7.50
CA LYS A 229 -20.54 -1.54 -7.29
C LYS A 229 -22.04 -1.73 -7.02
N GLY A 230 -22.77 -0.67 -6.73
CA GLY A 230 -24.18 -0.76 -6.36
C GLY A 230 -24.41 -1.45 -5.00
N ILE A 231 -23.48 -1.33 -4.06
CA ILE A 231 -23.57 -1.90 -2.71
C ILE A 231 -23.51 -0.81 -1.64
N SER A 232 -23.88 -1.12 -0.40
CA SER A 232 -23.86 -0.11 0.65
C SER A 232 -22.45 0.28 1.07
N LYS A 233 -22.29 1.52 1.57
CA LYS A 233 -21.00 1.99 2.15
C LYS A 233 -20.54 1.12 3.31
N ASP A 234 -21.46 0.58 4.09
CA ASP A 234 -21.15 -0.27 5.23
C ASP A 234 -20.65 -1.63 4.77
N GLU A 235 -21.19 -2.16 3.68
CA GLU A 235 -20.66 -3.36 3.05
C GLU A 235 -19.24 -3.14 2.51
N VAL A 236 -18.98 -2.03 1.80
CA VAL A 236 -17.62 -1.67 1.36
C VAL A 236 -16.66 -1.63 2.55
N LYS A 237 -16.99 -0.88 3.63
CA LYS A 237 -16.16 -0.78 4.83
C LYS A 237 -15.87 -2.15 5.46
N ASN A 238 -16.91 -2.94 5.64
CA ASN A 238 -16.80 -4.21 6.37
C ASN A 238 -15.98 -5.23 5.59
N VAL A 239 -16.27 -5.41 4.30
CA VAL A 239 -15.58 -6.40 3.48
C VAL A 239 -14.13 -6.02 3.24
N THR A 240 -13.85 -4.76 2.85
CA THR A 240 -12.48 -4.32 2.59
C THR A 240 -11.61 -4.33 3.85
N SER A 241 -12.17 -3.97 5.01
CA SER A 241 -11.45 -4.08 6.28
C SER A 241 -11.15 -5.54 6.64
N GLN A 242 -12.12 -6.46 6.44
CA GLN A 242 -11.90 -7.88 6.66
C GLN A 242 -10.82 -8.45 5.74
N ASN A 243 -10.78 -8.00 4.47
CA ASN A 243 -9.74 -8.39 3.52
C ASN A 243 -8.34 -8.04 4.05
N VAL A 244 -8.17 -6.79 4.53
CA VAL A 244 -6.90 -6.31 5.07
C VAL A 244 -6.54 -7.03 6.36
N MET A 245 -7.50 -7.18 7.29
CA MET A 245 -7.27 -7.90 8.55
C MET A 245 -6.82 -9.34 8.31
N SER A 246 -7.48 -10.06 7.39
CA SER A 246 -7.10 -11.43 7.05
C SER A 246 -5.76 -11.52 6.33
N LYS A 247 -5.40 -10.50 5.53
CA LYS A 247 -4.15 -10.49 4.76
C LYS A 247 -2.93 -10.25 5.65
N PHE A 248 -3.06 -9.40 6.69
CA PHE A 248 -1.95 -8.94 7.53
C PHE A 248 -2.02 -9.43 8.98
N ASP A 249 -2.98 -10.29 9.31
CA ASP A 249 -3.21 -10.82 10.65
C ASP A 249 -3.36 -9.70 11.73
N LEU A 250 -4.28 -8.71 11.48
CA LEU A 250 -4.45 -7.49 12.28
C LEU A 250 -5.54 -7.60 13.35
#